data_a3ad931ccb2bc3705698f9dc99340d26
#
_entry.id   a3ad931ccb2bc3705698f9dc99340d26
#
_cell.length_a   1.000
_cell.length_b   1.000
_cell.length_c   1.000
_cell.angle_alpha   90.00
_cell.angle_beta   90.00
_cell.angle_gamma   90.00
#
_symmetry.space_group_name_H-M   'P 1'
#
loop_
_entity.id
_entity.type
_entity.pdbx_description
1 polymer ?
#
loop_
_entity_poly.entity_id
_entity_poly.type
_entity_poly.pdbx_seq_one_letter_code
_entity_poly.pdbx_strand_id
1 'polypeptide(L)'
;SIIGEENIDIWVNVIEKNQNLLDYLRNRSPNLTPQETHRRIMRLRGNSNPAQGKNGIREHLFSGNGQALLAGSSLKGAIRTAFFNHVVFSNKVKAKNFRNLQNQNGKFKGVKIEKEYLGSDPNKDIFRLLRVGDFSFQQTECVLAETLNQRYDTFEMKEQVKQHIECIPARQFSIGRIQVPESLLKQIQKRASVWHSMTNLEHLTDLSKLFSYINSHSLRLVKNEIRKYEKVHLPEKADSFVEELNKLVDQIENVKPNECIIRVGFGSGYLGMTGGWPLEVWKNDMNIDYVQKIKDLGTEVRRNNRYNDYDLPKSRKMTLGGIPLGFIKMSLLDSDASDRWTTYLLDERRKAEEQKQLQQQKSVELAEQHAKALEEQKELERLQAEEARKPKMYEGNLKKNATIIDAEVISVTGNKVKLKLFASNQENNFKEITHATLKVGMIVQVLVKMVAGNGKIVAIEFRNIK
;
A
#
# COMPACT_ATOMS: atom_id res chain seq x y z
N SER A 1 -8.87 -1.89 22.25
CA SER A 1 -7.59 -2.01 21.52
C SER A 1 -6.91 -3.34 21.89
N ILE A 2 -6.41 -4.06 20.87
CA ILE A 2 -5.76 -5.38 21.07
C ILE A 2 -4.50 -5.27 21.94
N ILE A 3 -3.86 -4.12 21.96
CA ILE A 3 -2.58 -3.90 22.63
C ILE A 3 -2.76 -3.41 24.07
N GLY A 4 -3.81 -2.66 24.36
CA GLY A 4 -3.99 -1.96 25.62
C GLY A 4 -3.05 -0.76 25.79
N GLU A 5 -3.50 0.25 26.50
CA GLU A 5 -2.71 1.49 26.69
C GLU A 5 -1.43 1.23 27.51
N GLU A 6 -1.49 0.28 28.43
CA GLU A 6 -0.37 -0.11 29.28
C GLU A 6 0.81 -0.76 28.54
N ASN A 7 0.62 -1.11 27.26
CA ASN A 7 1.63 -1.79 26.46
C ASN A 7 2.20 -0.91 25.32
N ILE A 8 1.91 0.39 25.31
CA ILE A 8 2.37 1.30 24.26
C ILE A 8 3.90 1.32 24.16
N ASP A 9 4.62 1.34 25.26
CA ASP A 9 6.09 1.34 25.25
C ASP A 9 6.68 0.07 24.65
N ILE A 10 6.05 -1.07 24.91
CA ILE A 10 6.46 -2.36 24.33
C ILE A 10 6.23 -2.33 22.82
N TRP A 11 5.11 -1.78 22.40
CA TRP A 11 4.75 -1.60 20.99
C TRP A 11 5.73 -0.68 20.26
N VAL A 12 6.07 0.46 20.83
CA VAL A 12 7.08 1.39 20.29
C VAL A 12 8.42 0.66 20.13
N ASN A 13 8.85 -0.11 21.12
CA ASN A 13 10.10 -0.88 21.08
C ASN A 13 10.13 -1.93 19.95
N VAL A 14 8.99 -2.60 19.67
CA VAL A 14 8.86 -3.56 18.56
C VAL A 14 9.05 -2.85 17.22
N ILE A 15 8.47 -1.66 17.05
CA ILE A 15 8.59 -0.85 15.84
C ILE A 15 10.03 -0.33 15.67
N GLU A 16 10.62 0.24 16.72
CA GLU A 16 11.98 0.80 16.69
C GLU A 16 13.04 -0.27 16.40
N LYS A 17 12.87 -1.47 16.92
CA LYS A 17 13.76 -2.61 16.65
C LYS A 17 13.46 -3.31 15.32
N ASN A 18 12.53 -2.80 14.54
CA ASN A 18 12.14 -3.36 13.23
C ASN A 18 11.77 -4.85 13.29
N GLN A 19 11.18 -5.28 14.42
CA GLN A 19 10.71 -6.65 14.61
C GLN A 19 9.43 -6.88 13.81
N ASN A 20 9.15 -8.14 13.46
CA ASN A 20 7.94 -8.47 12.76
C ASN A 20 6.72 -8.28 13.68
N LEU A 21 5.94 -7.27 13.36
CA LEU A 21 4.77 -6.87 14.12
C LEU A 21 3.69 -7.96 14.18
N LEU A 22 3.49 -8.68 13.08
CA LEU A 22 2.53 -9.80 13.03
C LEU A 22 2.92 -10.93 13.95
N ASP A 23 4.20 -11.27 14.01
CA ASP A 23 4.69 -12.33 14.92
C ASP A 23 4.53 -11.91 16.38
N TYR A 24 4.81 -10.65 16.70
CA TYR A 24 4.56 -10.12 18.03
C TYR A 24 3.07 -10.20 18.42
N LEU A 25 2.17 -9.78 17.52
CA LEU A 25 0.72 -9.82 17.76
C LEU A 25 0.21 -11.26 17.90
N ARG A 26 0.65 -12.19 17.05
CA ARG A 26 0.27 -13.60 17.09
C ARG A 26 0.72 -14.28 18.37
N ASN A 27 1.94 -13.99 18.83
CA ASN A 27 2.47 -14.54 20.09
C ASN A 27 1.66 -14.06 21.30
N ARG A 28 1.13 -12.84 21.26
CA ARG A 28 0.36 -12.27 22.37
C ARG A 28 -1.13 -12.61 22.30
N SER A 29 -1.65 -12.76 21.11
CA SER A 29 -3.06 -13.10 20.85
C SER A 29 -3.14 -14.08 19.68
N PRO A 30 -2.94 -15.38 19.93
CA PRO A 30 -2.88 -16.41 18.88
C PRO A 30 -4.14 -16.51 18.02
N ASN A 31 -5.27 -16.08 18.56
CA ASN A 31 -6.59 -16.18 17.92
C ASN A 31 -6.95 -14.95 17.07
N LEU A 32 -6.03 -13.99 16.90
CA LEU A 32 -6.30 -12.80 16.07
C LEU A 32 -6.55 -13.16 14.61
N THR A 33 -7.69 -12.74 14.11
CA THR A 33 -8.04 -12.89 12.70
C THR A 33 -7.37 -11.82 11.83
N PRO A 34 -7.17 -12.07 10.53
CA PRO A 34 -6.71 -11.03 9.60
C PRO A 34 -7.57 -9.76 9.63
N GLN A 35 -8.88 -9.90 9.84
CA GLN A 35 -9.81 -8.77 9.90
C GLN A 35 -9.57 -7.85 11.10
N GLU A 36 -9.12 -8.39 12.22
CA GLU A 36 -8.79 -7.62 13.42
C GLU A 36 -7.43 -6.94 13.33
N THR A 37 -6.50 -7.51 12.57
CA THR A 37 -5.13 -7.02 12.44
C THR A 37 -4.90 -6.15 11.22
N HIS A 38 -5.77 -6.20 10.21
CA HIS A 38 -5.59 -5.51 8.94
C HIS A 38 -6.62 -4.39 8.76
N ARG A 39 -6.13 -3.22 8.43
CA ARG A 39 -6.99 -2.08 8.08
C ARG A 39 -7.73 -2.32 6.76
N ARG A 40 -7.07 -2.96 5.80
CA ARG A 40 -7.59 -3.23 4.46
C ARG A 40 -6.99 -4.52 3.90
N ILE A 41 -7.80 -5.20 3.09
CA ILE A 41 -7.35 -6.31 2.24
C ILE A 41 -7.55 -5.87 0.80
N MET A 42 -6.53 -5.99 -0.02
CA MET A 42 -6.58 -5.61 -1.42
C MET A 42 -6.02 -6.74 -2.32
N ARG A 43 -6.50 -6.80 -3.54
CA ARG A 43 -5.97 -7.74 -4.53
C ARG A 43 -4.56 -7.35 -4.93
N LEU A 44 -3.63 -8.29 -4.89
CA LEU A 44 -2.32 -8.14 -5.49
C LEU A 44 -2.37 -8.55 -6.97
N ARG A 45 -1.95 -7.65 -7.85
CA ARG A 45 -1.83 -7.92 -9.27
C ARG A 45 -0.38 -8.27 -9.61
N GLY A 46 -0.18 -9.48 -10.13
CA GLY A 46 1.15 -10.03 -10.46
C GLY A 46 1.72 -10.93 -9.36
N ASN A 47 2.88 -11.50 -9.62
CA ASN A 47 3.51 -12.55 -8.79
C ASN A 47 4.59 -12.02 -7.83
N SER A 48 4.66 -10.70 -7.61
CA SER A 48 5.66 -10.11 -6.72
C SER A 48 5.15 -10.03 -5.28
N ASN A 49 5.99 -10.37 -4.31
CA ASN A 49 5.66 -10.27 -2.90
C ASN A 49 6.02 -8.88 -2.33
N PRO A 50 5.03 -8.04 -1.93
CA PRO A 50 5.30 -6.72 -1.37
C PRO A 50 6.12 -6.76 -0.08
N ALA A 51 5.99 -7.82 0.72
CA ALA A 51 6.72 -7.98 1.99
C ALA A 51 8.25 -8.15 1.79
N GLN A 52 8.68 -8.58 0.61
CA GLN A 52 10.10 -8.74 0.26
C GLN A 52 10.72 -7.46 -0.33
N GLY A 53 9.89 -6.44 -0.59
CA GLY A 53 10.36 -5.16 -1.14
C GLY A 53 10.94 -4.24 -0.07
N LYS A 54 12.12 -3.65 -0.34
CA LYS A 54 12.75 -2.66 0.56
C LYS A 54 11.93 -1.39 0.78
N ASN A 55 10.97 -1.09 -0.10
CA ASN A 55 10.29 0.19 -0.18
C ASN A 55 8.83 0.16 0.34
N GLY A 56 8.36 -0.97 0.87
CA GLY A 56 6.97 -1.10 1.31
C GLY A 56 5.94 -0.86 0.20
N ILE A 57 4.68 -0.71 0.60
CA ILE A 57 3.57 -0.35 -0.30
C ILE A 57 3.32 1.15 -0.19
N ARG A 58 3.30 1.85 -1.32
CA ARG A 58 2.83 3.24 -1.36
C ARG A 58 1.31 3.25 -1.32
N GLU A 59 0.76 3.67 -0.20
CA GLU A 59 -0.68 3.71 0.00
C GLU A 59 -1.38 4.75 -0.87
N HIS A 60 -2.63 4.45 -1.23
CA HIS A 60 -3.55 5.40 -1.84
C HIS A 60 -4.18 6.33 -0.79
N LEU A 61 -4.71 7.47 -1.22
CA LEU A 61 -5.45 8.38 -0.35
C LEU A 61 -6.85 7.81 -0.07
N PHE A 62 -7.28 7.87 1.19
CA PHE A 62 -8.61 7.42 1.63
C PHE A 62 -9.35 8.53 2.33
N SER A 63 -10.67 8.52 2.18
CA SER A 63 -11.58 9.33 2.98
C SER A 63 -11.73 8.76 4.39
N GLY A 64 -12.27 9.54 5.31
CA GLY A 64 -12.49 9.11 6.69
C GLY A 64 -13.40 7.87 6.84
N ASN A 65 -14.26 7.61 5.86
CA ASN A 65 -15.12 6.42 5.80
C ASN A 65 -14.45 5.20 5.12
N GLY A 66 -13.16 5.27 4.82
CA GLY A 66 -12.39 4.15 4.28
C GLY A 66 -12.53 3.89 2.79
N GLN A 67 -13.10 4.83 2.02
CA GLN A 67 -13.16 4.73 0.56
C GLN A 67 -11.92 5.34 -0.09
N ALA A 68 -11.43 4.73 -1.16
CA ALA A 68 -10.34 5.28 -1.97
C ALA A 68 -10.78 6.63 -2.57
N LEU A 69 -9.90 7.62 -2.54
CA LEU A 69 -10.25 8.99 -2.85
C LEU A 69 -9.39 9.57 -3.97
N LEU A 70 -10.02 10.02 -5.04
CA LEU A 70 -9.41 11.00 -5.93
C LEU A 70 -9.75 12.39 -5.39
N ALA A 71 -8.76 13.04 -4.78
CA ALA A 71 -8.97 14.36 -4.21
C ALA A 71 -9.30 15.40 -5.29
N GLY A 72 -10.34 16.16 -5.08
CA GLY A 72 -10.75 17.26 -5.97
C GLY A 72 -9.66 18.30 -6.18
N SER A 73 -8.81 18.52 -5.17
CA SER A 73 -7.64 19.39 -5.29
C SER A 73 -6.61 18.87 -6.30
N SER A 74 -6.38 17.56 -6.36
CA SER A 74 -5.49 16.93 -7.34
C SER A 74 -6.05 17.02 -8.74
N LEU A 75 -7.34 16.73 -8.90
CA LEU A 75 -8.02 16.85 -10.19
C LEU A 75 -8.05 18.31 -10.65
N LYS A 76 -8.39 19.26 -9.78
CA LYS A 76 -8.35 20.70 -10.06
C LYS A 76 -6.97 21.16 -10.50
N GLY A 77 -5.90 20.67 -9.87
CA GLY A 77 -4.52 20.95 -10.27
C GLY A 77 -4.20 20.46 -11.68
N ALA A 78 -4.63 19.26 -12.05
CA ALA A 78 -4.47 18.72 -13.40
C ALA A 78 -5.28 19.54 -14.45
N ILE A 79 -6.53 19.88 -14.13
CA ILE A 79 -7.38 20.75 -14.98
C ILE A 79 -6.72 22.13 -15.16
N ARG A 80 -6.20 22.74 -14.08
CA ARG A 80 -5.47 24.01 -14.14
C ARG A 80 -4.27 23.93 -15.09
N THR A 81 -3.48 22.86 -14.98
CA THR A 81 -2.33 22.63 -15.84
C THR A 81 -2.74 22.54 -17.31
N ALA A 82 -3.77 21.76 -17.62
CA ALA A 82 -4.27 21.60 -18.98
C ALA A 82 -4.81 22.94 -19.57
N PHE A 83 -5.62 23.64 -18.78
CA PHE A 83 -6.16 24.95 -19.15
C PHE A 83 -5.05 25.98 -19.39
N PHE A 84 -4.10 26.08 -18.47
CA PHE A 84 -2.99 27.02 -18.60
C PHE A 84 -2.15 26.75 -19.86
N ASN A 85 -1.91 25.48 -20.18
CA ASN A 85 -1.27 25.10 -21.42
C ASN A 85 -2.04 25.57 -22.64
N HIS A 86 -3.36 25.40 -22.65
CA HIS A 86 -4.20 25.90 -23.72
C HIS A 86 -4.04 27.44 -23.89
N VAL A 87 -4.09 28.18 -22.79
CA VAL A 87 -3.93 29.64 -22.79
C VAL A 87 -2.56 30.07 -23.34
N VAL A 88 -1.48 29.40 -22.89
CA VAL A 88 -0.11 29.69 -23.36
C VAL A 88 0.01 29.51 -24.87
N PHE A 89 -0.53 28.43 -25.42
CA PHE A 89 -0.42 28.14 -26.85
C PHE A 89 -1.37 28.98 -27.68
N SER A 90 -2.58 29.25 -27.22
CA SER A 90 -3.56 30.10 -27.89
C SER A 90 -3.06 31.56 -28.01
N ASN A 91 -2.39 32.05 -26.98
CA ASN A 91 -1.80 33.40 -26.99
C ASN A 91 -0.42 33.47 -27.65
N LYS A 92 0.05 32.35 -28.24
CA LYS A 92 1.33 32.27 -28.95
C LYS A 92 2.49 32.83 -28.11
N VAL A 93 2.53 32.51 -26.85
CA VAL A 93 3.58 32.97 -25.93
C VAL A 93 4.94 32.55 -26.50
N LYS A 94 5.81 33.52 -26.76
CA LYS A 94 7.12 33.32 -27.41
C LYS A 94 8.21 33.16 -26.34
N ALA A 95 9.26 32.44 -26.66
CA ALA A 95 10.40 32.26 -25.78
C ALA A 95 11.04 33.56 -25.32
N LYS A 96 11.01 34.62 -26.14
CA LYS A 96 11.50 35.97 -25.76
C LYS A 96 10.80 36.50 -24.48
N ASN A 97 9.55 36.12 -24.24
CA ASN A 97 8.80 36.52 -23.06
C ASN A 97 9.34 35.89 -21.79
N PHE A 98 10.20 34.87 -21.90
CA PHE A 98 10.79 34.17 -20.78
C PHE A 98 12.12 34.72 -20.29
N ARG A 99 12.77 35.63 -21.08
CA ARG A 99 14.07 36.22 -20.72
C ARG A 99 14.05 36.93 -19.37
N ASN A 100 12.94 37.54 -19.02
CA ASN A 100 12.76 38.26 -17.74
C ASN A 100 12.21 37.37 -16.60
N LEU A 101 12.06 36.06 -16.81
CA LEU A 101 11.48 35.14 -15.87
C LEU A 101 12.52 34.38 -15.06
N GLN A 102 13.80 34.61 -15.28
CA GLN A 102 14.87 34.06 -14.47
C GLN A 102 14.94 34.80 -13.13
N ASN A 103 15.17 34.06 -12.04
CA ASN A 103 15.52 34.67 -10.76
C ASN A 103 16.99 35.13 -10.76
N GLN A 104 17.43 35.74 -9.66
CA GLN A 104 18.83 36.19 -9.48
C GLN A 104 19.86 35.07 -9.67
N ASN A 105 19.47 33.82 -9.52
CA ASN A 105 20.30 32.62 -9.70
C ASN A 105 20.12 31.98 -11.10
N GLY A 106 19.54 32.66 -12.09
CA GLY A 106 19.32 32.15 -13.42
C GLY A 106 18.20 31.10 -13.54
N LYS A 107 17.52 30.71 -12.45
CA LYS A 107 16.47 29.71 -12.49
C LYS A 107 15.16 30.25 -13.05
N PHE A 108 14.53 29.48 -13.95
CA PHE A 108 13.24 29.82 -14.55
C PHE A 108 12.11 29.84 -13.52
N LYS A 109 11.28 30.87 -13.55
CA LYS A 109 10.06 31.02 -12.74
C LYS A 109 8.83 31.23 -13.62
N GLY A 110 8.18 30.12 -14.00
CA GLY A 110 6.91 30.13 -14.77
C GLY A 110 5.74 30.84 -14.07
N VAL A 111 5.80 31.00 -12.77
CA VAL A 111 4.80 31.69 -11.94
C VAL A 111 4.45 33.10 -12.43
N LYS A 112 5.37 33.84 -13.05
CA LYS A 112 5.05 35.18 -13.58
C LYS A 112 4.08 35.10 -14.77
N ILE A 113 4.25 34.12 -15.66
CA ILE A 113 3.33 33.92 -16.79
C ILE A 113 1.99 33.38 -16.27
N GLU A 114 1.98 32.47 -15.32
CA GLU A 114 0.74 32.02 -14.66
C GLU A 114 -0.05 33.21 -14.09
N LYS A 115 0.62 34.11 -13.37
CA LYS A 115 -0.02 35.31 -12.80
C LYS A 115 -0.60 36.24 -13.84
N GLU A 116 0.04 36.37 -14.99
CA GLU A 116 -0.44 37.20 -16.08
C GLU A 116 -1.76 36.68 -16.67
N TYR A 117 -1.87 35.35 -16.83
CA TYR A 117 -3.02 34.74 -17.49
C TYR A 117 -4.11 34.21 -16.57
N LEU A 118 -3.78 33.84 -15.35
CA LEU A 118 -4.72 33.24 -14.42
C LEU A 118 -5.09 34.13 -13.23
N GLY A 119 -4.27 35.14 -12.92
CA GLY A 119 -4.49 36.07 -11.83
C GLY A 119 -3.23 36.35 -11.03
N SER A 120 -3.08 37.62 -10.61
CA SER A 120 -1.85 38.13 -9.99
C SER A 120 -1.54 37.54 -8.58
N ASP A 121 -2.57 37.10 -7.90
CA ASP A 121 -2.49 36.51 -6.56
C ASP A 121 -3.62 35.49 -6.34
N PRO A 122 -3.57 34.66 -5.29
CA PRO A 122 -4.57 33.61 -5.06
C PRO A 122 -6.03 34.13 -4.96
N ASN A 123 -6.23 35.39 -4.55
CA ASN A 123 -7.57 35.96 -4.43
C ASN A 123 -8.13 36.41 -5.78
N LYS A 124 -7.25 36.63 -6.75
CA LYS A 124 -7.60 37.06 -8.12
C LYS A 124 -7.44 35.95 -9.15
N ASP A 125 -7.06 34.75 -8.71
CA ASP A 125 -6.91 33.58 -9.57
C ASP A 125 -8.29 33.08 -10.04
N ILE A 126 -8.47 32.98 -11.36
CA ILE A 126 -9.74 32.53 -11.97
C ILE A 126 -10.13 31.11 -11.54
N PHE A 127 -9.14 30.24 -11.26
CA PHE A 127 -9.41 28.90 -10.77
C PHE A 127 -10.04 28.86 -9.37
N ARG A 128 -10.06 29.96 -8.63
CA ARG A 128 -10.86 30.09 -7.42
C ARG A 128 -12.35 29.83 -7.65
N LEU A 129 -12.83 30.17 -8.86
CA LEU A 129 -14.21 29.95 -9.27
C LEU A 129 -14.54 28.48 -9.53
N LEU A 130 -13.59 27.71 -10.03
CA LEU A 130 -13.80 26.30 -10.30
C LEU A 130 -13.77 25.52 -8.98
N ARG A 131 -14.91 24.97 -8.59
CA ARG A 131 -15.01 24.05 -7.44
C ARG A 131 -15.03 22.61 -7.96
N VAL A 132 -14.12 21.81 -7.46
CA VAL A 132 -13.99 20.40 -7.82
C VAL A 132 -14.13 19.60 -6.53
N GLY A 133 -15.16 18.79 -6.46
CA GLY A 133 -15.38 17.87 -5.33
C GLY A 133 -14.48 16.65 -5.40
N ASP A 134 -14.44 15.90 -4.32
CA ASP A 134 -13.74 14.63 -4.24
C ASP A 134 -14.56 13.52 -4.90
N PHE A 135 -13.86 12.50 -5.41
CA PHE A 135 -14.46 11.32 -6.03
C PHE A 135 -14.05 10.08 -5.24
N SER A 136 -15.04 9.33 -4.75
CA SER A 136 -14.82 8.14 -3.94
C SER A 136 -14.98 6.86 -4.74
N PHE A 137 -14.12 5.87 -4.48
CA PHE A 137 -14.13 4.58 -5.13
C PHE A 137 -14.14 3.45 -4.10
N GLN A 138 -14.81 2.34 -4.44
CA GLN A 138 -15.02 1.23 -3.51
C GLN A 138 -13.81 0.32 -3.36
N GLN A 139 -13.00 0.20 -4.40
CA GLN A 139 -11.96 -0.82 -4.46
C GLN A 139 -10.60 -0.22 -4.77
N THR A 140 -9.57 -0.83 -4.20
CA THR A 140 -8.18 -0.64 -4.58
C THR A 140 -7.53 -1.98 -4.89
N GLU A 141 -6.45 -1.93 -5.66
CA GLU A 141 -5.57 -3.06 -5.91
C GLU A 141 -4.11 -2.63 -5.70
N CYS A 142 -3.28 -3.59 -5.33
CA CYS A 142 -1.85 -3.40 -5.25
C CYS A 142 -1.20 -3.84 -6.56
N VAL A 143 -0.47 -2.94 -7.20
CA VAL A 143 0.27 -3.24 -8.44
C VAL A 143 1.74 -2.91 -8.26
N LEU A 144 2.59 -3.60 -9.01
CA LEU A 144 4.01 -3.26 -9.09
C LEU A 144 4.21 -2.17 -10.13
N ALA A 145 4.70 -1.00 -9.70
CA ALA A 145 5.13 0.07 -10.57
C ALA A 145 6.59 -0.11 -10.93
N GLU A 146 6.86 -0.13 -12.22
CA GLU A 146 8.20 -0.21 -12.81
C GLU A 146 8.60 1.15 -13.38
N THR A 147 9.90 1.36 -13.56
CA THR A 147 10.44 2.62 -14.08
C THR A 147 11.25 2.37 -15.33
N LEU A 148 10.78 2.87 -16.46
CA LEU A 148 11.55 3.01 -17.69
C LEU A 148 12.42 4.27 -17.59
N ASN A 149 13.70 4.14 -17.82
CA ASN A 149 14.66 5.23 -17.70
C ASN A 149 15.48 5.39 -18.97
N GLN A 150 15.60 6.61 -19.45
CA GLN A 150 16.50 6.93 -20.55
C GLN A 150 17.95 7.00 -20.09
N ARG A 151 18.82 6.29 -20.78
CA ARG A 151 20.27 6.31 -20.55
C ARG A 151 20.97 6.56 -21.89
N TYR A 152 21.52 7.75 -22.05
CA TYR A 152 22.06 8.23 -23.33
C TYR A 152 21.00 8.17 -24.44
N ASP A 153 21.21 7.37 -25.44
CA ASP A 153 20.39 7.09 -26.61
C ASP A 153 19.50 5.85 -26.47
N THR A 154 19.55 5.18 -25.32
CA THR A 154 18.82 3.94 -25.05
C THR A 154 17.85 4.11 -23.88
N PHE A 155 16.92 3.16 -23.76
CA PHE A 155 16.04 3.04 -22.60
C PHE A 155 16.33 1.73 -21.87
N GLU A 156 16.28 1.78 -20.55
CA GLU A 156 16.45 0.61 -19.68
C GLU A 156 15.36 0.55 -18.59
N MET A 157 14.96 -0.68 -18.23
CA MET A 157 14.11 -0.88 -17.06
C MET A 157 14.97 -0.78 -15.79
N LYS A 158 14.56 0.09 -14.87
CA LYS A 158 15.24 0.24 -13.57
C LYS A 158 14.67 -0.72 -12.54
N GLU A 159 15.30 -1.88 -12.41
CA GLU A 159 14.93 -2.90 -11.43
C GLU A 159 15.01 -2.40 -9.98
N GLN A 160 15.95 -1.51 -9.67
CA GLN A 160 16.23 -1.02 -8.32
C GLN A 160 15.16 -0.06 -7.76
N VAL A 161 14.28 0.47 -8.62
CA VAL A 161 13.23 1.44 -8.23
C VAL A 161 11.83 0.92 -8.46
N LYS A 162 11.66 -0.40 -8.49
CA LYS A 162 10.34 -1.04 -8.44
C LYS A 162 9.67 -0.73 -7.12
N GLN A 163 8.39 -0.41 -7.16
CA GLN A 163 7.61 -0.07 -5.98
C GLN A 163 6.20 -0.62 -6.09
N HIS A 164 5.75 -1.29 -5.05
CA HIS A 164 4.34 -1.62 -4.92
C HIS A 164 3.54 -0.36 -4.60
N ILE A 165 2.48 -0.15 -5.35
CA ILE A 165 1.57 0.98 -5.16
C ILE A 165 0.14 0.47 -5.03
N GLU A 166 -0.59 1.07 -4.12
CA GLU A 166 -2.03 0.91 -4.03
C GLU A 166 -2.70 1.90 -4.99
N CYS A 167 -3.56 1.41 -5.85
CA CYS A 167 -4.23 2.23 -6.86
C CYS A 167 -5.68 1.81 -7.07
N ILE A 168 -6.47 2.70 -7.64
CA ILE A 168 -7.83 2.42 -8.09
C ILE A 168 -7.72 1.57 -9.36
N PRO A 169 -8.37 0.37 -9.41
CA PRO A 169 -8.38 -0.47 -10.60
C PRO A 169 -8.98 0.24 -11.82
N ALA A 170 -8.57 -0.19 -13.01
CA ALA A 170 -9.25 0.23 -14.23
C ALA A 170 -10.74 -0.17 -14.21
N ARG A 171 -11.58 0.59 -14.90
CA ARG A 171 -13.05 0.38 -15.02
C ARG A 171 -13.81 0.60 -13.71
N GLN A 172 -13.20 1.22 -12.70
CA GLN A 172 -13.93 1.77 -11.56
C GLN A 172 -14.49 3.15 -11.94
N PHE A 173 -15.68 3.47 -11.44
CA PHE A 173 -16.29 4.78 -11.65
C PHE A 173 -16.79 5.39 -10.36
N SER A 174 -16.90 6.70 -10.39
CA SER A 174 -17.40 7.51 -9.31
C SER A 174 -18.17 8.69 -9.88
N ILE A 175 -19.07 9.25 -9.11
CA ILE A 175 -19.74 10.51 -9.41
C ILE A 175 -19.22 11.58 -8.47
N GLY A 176 -18.99 12.75 -9.02
CA GLY A 176 -18.59 13.92 -8.27
C GLY A 176 -19.14 15.19 -8.92
N ARG A 177 -18.79 16.32 -8.33
CA ARG A 177 -19.28 17.62 -8.81
C ARG A 177 -18.14 18.54 -9.21
N ILE A 178 -18.26 19.10 -10.43
CA ILE A 178 -17.45 20.22 -10.89
C ILE A 178 -18.41 21.37 -11.18
N GLN A 179 -18.18 22.53 -10.58
CA GLN A 179 -19.09 23.66 -10.72
C GLN A 179 -18.36 25.00 -10.71
N VAL A 180 -18.92 25.97 -11.42
CA VAL A 180 -18.62 27.40 -11.30
C VAL A 180 -19.85 28.07 -10.71
N PRO A 181 -19.82 28.55 -9.43
CA PRO A 181 -20.99 29.17 -8.81
C PRO A 181 -21.38 30.46 -9.53
N GLU A 182 -22.61 30.52 -10.04
CA GLU A 182 -23.12 31.65 -10.79
C GLU A 182 -23.11 32.97 -9.98
N SER A 183 -23.45 32.87 -8.68
CA SER A 183 -23.43 34.03 -7.80
C SER A 183 -22.04 34.66 -7.69
N LEU A 184 -21.00 33.82 -7.63
CA LEU A 184 -19.63 34.26 -7.56
C LEU A 184 -19.16 34.84 -8.91
N LEU A 185 -19.58 34.20 -10.02
CA LEU A 185 -19.33 34.70 -11.36
C LEU A 185 -19.91 36.10 -11.56
N LYS A 186 -21.18 36.33 -11.19
CA LYS A 186 -21.83 37.65 -11.26
C LYS A 186 -21.12 38.71 -10.43
N GLN A 187 -20.62 38.34 -9.23
CA GLN A 187 -19.84 39.26 -8.40
C GLN A 187 -18.53 39.70 -9.07
N ILE A 188 -17.84 38.76 -9.70
CA ILE A 188 -16.58 39.02 -10.40
C ILE A 188 -16.82 39.90 -11.62
N GLN A 189 -17.84 39.59 -12.39
CA GLN A 189 -18.21 40.40 -13.56
C GLN A 189 -18.50 41.87 -13.20
N LYS A 190 -19.15 42.12 -12.05
CA LYS A 190 -19.36 43.46 -11.51
C LYS A 190 -18.06 44.19 -11.12
N ARG A 191 -16.98 43.47 -10.88
CA ARG A 191 -15.66 43.98 -10.48
C ARG A 191 -14.59 43.73 -11.55
N ALA A 192 -14.99 43.72 -12.81
CA ALA A 192 -14.14 43.38 -13.98
C ALA A 192 -12.81 44.15 -14.04
N SER A 193 -12.82 45.45 -13.64
CA SER A 193 -11.63 46.30 -13.60
C SER A 193 -10.52 45.80 -12.66
N VAL A 194 -10.83 44.90 -11.70
CA VAL A 194 -9.89 44.34 -10.74
C VAL A 194 -9.28 43.00 -11.23
N TRP A 195 -9.92 42.39 -12.24
CA TRP A 195 -9.58 41.04 -12.74
C TRP A 195 -8.97 41.11 -14.15
N HIS A 196 -7.64 41.20 -14.22
CA HIS A 196 -6.91 41.30 -15.47
C HIS A 196 -7.03 40.09 -16.42
N SER A 197 -7.58 38.96 -15.93
CA SER A 197 -7.67 37.71 -16.68
C SER A 197 -9.09 37.37 -17.14
N MET A 198 -9.97 38.36 -17.29
CA MET A 198 -11.39 38.13 -17.62
C MET A 198 -11.61 37.42 -18.98
N THR A 199 -10.75 37.60 -19.95
CA THR A 199 -10.84 36.91 -21.24
C THR A 199 -10.69 35.41 -21.13
N ASN A 200 -9.95 34.94 -20.13
CA ASN A 200 -9.78 33.48 -19.88
C ASN A 200 -10.90 32.90 -19.01
N LEU A 201 -11.69 33.76 -18.36
CA LEU A 201 -12.79 33.34 -17.51
C LEU A 201 -13.91 32.67 -18.32
N GLU A 202 -14.23 33.19 -19.48
CA GLU A 202 -15.27 32.63 -20.36
C GLU A 202 -14.96 31.20 -20.77
N HIS A 203 -13.69 30.89 -21.01
CA HIS A 203 -13.24 29.56 -21.37
C HIS A 203 -13.34 28.58 -20.19
N LEU A 204 -13.27 29.08 -18.95
CA LEU A 204 -13.37 28.24 -17.74
C LEU A 204 -14.82 27.93 -17.38
N THR A 205 -15.78 28.81 -17.74
CA THR A 205 -17.19 28.66 -17.38
C THR A 205 -17.95 27.68 -18.28
N ASP A 206 -17.49 27.47 -19.49
CA ASP A 206 -18.02 26.47 -20.42
C ASP A 206 -17.27 25.13 -20.22
N LEU A 207 -17.88 24.19 -19.49
CA LEU A 207 -17.25 22.92 -19.17
C LEU A 207 -16.97 22.08 -20.43
N SER A 208 -17.77 22.16 -21.47
CA SER A 208 -17.52 21.41 -22.71
C SER A 208 -16.28 21.95 -23.43
N LYS A 209 -16.11 23.28 -23.48
CA LYS A 209 -14.88 23.90 -23.98
C LYS A 209 -13.69 23.54 -23.09
N LEU A 210 -13.84 23.59 -21.78
CA LEU A 210 -12.79 23.19 -20.87
C LEU A 210 -12.34 21.74 -21.13
N PHE A 211 -13.27 20.82 -21.38
CA PHE A 211 -12.97 19.42 -21.71
C PHE A 211 -12.23 19.31 -23.05
N SER A 212 -12.56 20.11 -24.06
CA SER A 212 -11.82 20.13 -25.32
C SER A 212 -10.36 20.59 -25.14
N TYR A 213 -10.11 21.54 -24.23
CA TYR A 213 -8.75 22.00 -23.91
C TYR A 213 -7.96 20.92 -23.17
N ILE A 214 -8.62 20.20 -22.24
CA ILE A 214 -8.03 19.06 -21.55
C ILE A 214 -7.63 17.97 -22.54
N ASN A 215 -8.53 17.61 -23.48
CA ASN A 215 -8.24 16.63 -24.51
C ASN A 215 -7.07 17.04 -25.40
N SER A 216 -7.06 18.29 -25.87
CA SER A 216 -5.95 18.83 -26.67
C SER A 216 -4.61 18.77 -25.92
N HIS A 217 -4.61 19.09 -24.63
CA HIS A 217 -3.43 18.99 -23.78
C HIS A 217 -2.97 17.55 -23.61
N SER A 218 -3.88 16.63 -23.25
CA SER A 218 -3.59 15.23 -23.05
C SER A 218 -3.06 14.56 -24.32
N LEU A 219 -3.71 14.82 -25.44
CA LEU A 219 -3.29 14.33 -26.76
C LEU A 219 -1.86 14.75 -27.10
N ARG A 220 -1.55 16.04 -26.89
CA ARG A 220 -0.22 16.58 -27.12
C ARG A 220 0.82 15.91 -26.24
N LEU A 221 0.53 15.74 -24.94
CA LEU A 221 1.46 15.09 -24.02
C LEU A 221 1.72 13.62 -24.42
N VAL A 222 0.66 12.87 -24.75
CA VAL A 222 0.79 11.46 -25.13
C VAL A 222 1.53 11.33 -26.47
N LYS A 223 1.20 12.13 -27.48
CA LYS A 223 1.90 12.12 -28.78
C LYS A 223 3.38 12.52 -28.63
N ASN A 224 3.69 13.49 -27.79
CA ASN A 224 5.08 13.86 -27.51
C ASN A 224 5.82 12.74 -26.76
N GLU A 225 5.14 12.00 -25.90
CA GLU A 225 5.71 10.85 -25.22
C GLU A 225 6.01 9.70 -26.19
N ILE A 226 5.08 9.38 -27.10
CA ILE A 226 5.28 8.36 -28.15
C ILE A 226 6.49 8.71 -29.02
N ARG A 227 6.55 9.95 -29.57
CA ARG A 227 7.68 10.39 -30.42
C ARG A 227 9.04 10.24 -29.74
N LYS A 228 9.08 10.28 -28.42
CA LYS A 228 10.30 10.07 -27.66
C LYS A 228 10.81 8.64 -27.79
N TYR A 229 9.90 7.68 -27.91
CA TYR A 229 10.21 6.25 -27.96
C TYR A 229 10.41 5.73 -29.40
N GLU A 230 9.86 6.39 -30.41
CA GLU A 230 9.95 5.97 -31.83
C GLU A 230 11.38 5.96 -32.38
N LYS A 231 12.28 6.75 -31.79
CA LYS A 231 13.65 6.94 -32.30
C LYS A 231 14.70 6.07 -31.63
N VAL A 232 14.33 5.25 -30.68
CA VAL A 232 15.24 4.56 -29.78
C VAL A 232 14.79 3.13 -29.57
N HIS A 233 15.74 2.20 -29.53
CA HIS A 233 15.44 0.81 -29.20
C HIS A 233 14.91 0.71 -27.75
N LEU A 234 13.73 0.15 -27.60
CA LEU A 234 13.09 -0.07 -26.31
C LEU A 234 13.40 -1.48 -25.79
N PRO A 235 13.47 -1.65 -24.45
CA PRO A 235 13.41 -2.99 -23.88
C PRO A 235 12.06 -3.64 -24.21
N GLU A 236 12.03 -4.93 -24.51
CA GLU A 236 10.82 -5.70 -24.87
C GLU A 236 9.62 -5.41 -23.97
N LYS A 237 9.87 -5.29 -22.65
CA LYS A 237 8.82 -4.93 -21.68
C LYS A 237 8.25 -3.52 -21.83
N ALA A 238 8.87 -2.65 -22.59
CA ALA A 238 8.43 -1.28 -22.80
C ALA A 238 7.62 -1.11 -24.10
N ASP A 239 7.62 -2.09 -24.98
CA ASP A 239 6.85 -2.04 -26.23
C ASP A 239 5.35 -1.97 -25.93
N SER A 240 4.86 -2.77 -24.98
CA SER A 240 3.47 -2.70 -24.54
C SER A 240 3.07 -1.34 -23.96
N PHE A 241 4.02 -0.60 -23.37
CA PHE A 241 3.76 0.77 -22.91
C PHE A 241 3.47 1.73 -24.06
N VAL A 242 4.20 1.64 -25.16
CA VAL A 242 3.97 2.43 -26.36
C VAL A 242 2.66 2.05 -27.03
N GLU A 243 2.33 0.77 -27.09
CA GLU A 243 1.04 0.29 -27.59
C GLU A 243 -0.13 0.86 -26.77
N GLU A 244 -0.03 0.85 -25.46
CA GLU A 244 -1.06 1.42 -24.58
C GLU A 244 -1.17 2.96 -24.73
N LEU A 245 -0.05 3.65 -24.98
CA LEU A 245 -0.08 5.07 -25.31
C LEU A 245 -0.77 5.34 -26.65
N ASN A 246 -0.58 4.51 -27.67
CA ASN A 246 -1.28 4.61 -28.94
C ASN A 246 -2.80 4.39 -28.77
N LYS A 247 -3.22 3.39 -28.01
CA LYS A 247 -4.64 3.19 -27.65
C LYS A 247 -5.23 4.42 -26.93
N LEU A 248 -4.45 5.08 -26.09
CA LEU A 248 -4.87 6.33 -25.44
C LEU A 248 -5.04 7.47 -26.45
N VAL A 249 -4.18 7.58 -27.45
CA VAL A 249 -4.36 8.55 -28.54
C VAL A 249 -5.71 8.33 -29.21
N ASP A 250 -5.98 7.11 -29.64
CA ASP A 250 -7.25 6.76 -30.28
C ASP A 250 -8.46 7.07 -29.38
N GLN A 251 -8.36 6.77 -28.09
CA GLN A 251 -9.41 7.08 -27.13
C GLN A 251 -9.64 8.58 -26.99
N ILE A 252 -8.58 9.40 -26.91
CA ILE A 252 -8.69 10.86 -26.76
C ILE A 252 -9.25 11.50 -28.05
N GLU A 253 -8.86 11.02 -29.22
CA GLU A 253 -9.34 11.52 -30.50
C GLU A 253 -10.83 11.20 -30.74
N ASN A 254 -11.32 10.11 -30.18
CA ASN A 254 -12.69 9.64 -30.35
C ASN A 254 -13.63 9.91 -29.16
N VAL A 255 -13.24 10.76 -28.18
CA VAL A 255 -14.14 11.15 -27.09
C VAL A 255 -15.31 12.00 -27.58
N LYS A 256 -16.44 11.88 -26.91
CA LYS A 256 -17.61 12.73 -27.16
C LYS A 256 -17.33 14.17 -26.71
N PRO A 257 -18.06 15.18 -27.25
CA PRO A 257 -17.88 16.58 -26.86
C PRO A 257 -18.01 16.89 -25.38
N ASN A 258 -18.80 16.08 -24.65
CA ASN A 258 -18.99 16.18 -23.21
C ASN A 258 -18.05 15.26 -22.40
N GLU A 259 -17.00 14.73 -23.01
CA GLU A 259 -16.05 13.82 -22.38
C GLU A 259 -14.62 14.34 -22.51
N CYS A 260 -13.79 14.01 -21.51
CA CYS A 260 -12.36 14.25 -21.63
C CYS A 260 -11.54 13.14 -20.92
N ILE A 261 -10.29 13.02 -21.36
CA ILE A 261 -9.29 12.15 -20.74
C ILE A 261 -8.17 13.02 -20.18
N ILE A 262 -7.86 12.84 -18.90
CA ILE A 262 -6.83 13.60 -18.18
C ILE A 262 -5.95 12.68 -17.36
N ARG A 263 -4.69 13.02 -17.18
CA ARG A 263 -3.76 12.29 -16.34
C ARG A 263 -3.65 12.95 -14.97
N VAL A 264 -3.82 12.17 -13.91
CA VAL A 264 -3.79 12.61 -12.50
C VAL A 264 -2.92 11.71 -11.63
N GLY A 265 -2.58 12.17 -10.44
CA GLY A 265 -1.95 11.37 -9.40
C GLY A 265 -0.49 10.99 -9.67
N PHE A 266 -0.06 9.90 -9.04
CA PHE A 266 1.34 9.48 -8.96
C PHE A 266 2.02 9.24 -10.32
N GLY A 267 1.26 8.74 -11.30
CA GLY A 267 1.78 8.45 -12.64
C GLY A 267 1.98 9.67 -13.54
N SER A 268 1.43 10.85 -13.18
CA SER A 268 1.43 12.03 -14.06
C SER A 268 2.83 12.56 -14.41
N GLY A 269 3.80 12.40 -13.49
CA GLY A 269 5.18 12.81 -13.69
C GLY A 269 5.36 14.31 -13.92
N TYR A 270 6.56 14.73 -14.30
CA TYR A 270 6.90 16.15 -14.48
C TYR A 270 6.00 16.85 -15.51
N LEU A 271 5.79 16.25 -16.68
CA LEU A 271 4.99 16.87 -17.75
C LEU A 271 3.50 16.96 -17.39
N GLY A 272 2.94 15.97 -16.70
CA GLY A 272 1.56 16.02 -16.23
C GLY A 272 1.33 17.07 -15.15
N MET A 273 2.34 17.32 -14.29
CA MET A 273 2.26 18.36 -13.24
C MET A 273 2.51 19.77 -13.76
N THR A 274 3.44 19.96 -14.69
CA THR A 274 3.87 21.28 -15.17
C THR A 274 3.27 21.65 -16.53
N GLY A 275 2.74 20.67 -17.26
CA GLY A 275 2.26 20.82 -18.64
C GLY A 275 3.34 20.82 -19.71
N GLY A 276 4.61 20.91 -19.34
CA GLY A 276 5.74 20.89 -20.28
C GLY A 276 5.84 22.06 -21.26
N TRP A 277 4.96 23.05 -21.15
CA TRP A 277 4.88 24.17 -22.08
C TRP A 277 6.20 24.97 -22.27
N PRO A 278 7.05 25.18 -21.25
CA PRO A 278 8.31 25.88 -21.46
C PRO A 278 9.25 25.10 -22.38
N LEU A 279 9.26 23.78 -22.26
CA LEU A 279 10.12 22.92 -23.08
C LEU A 279 9.74 22.98 -24.53
N GLU A 280 8.44 22.95 -24.85
CA GLU A 280 7.97 23.07 -26.26
C GLU A 280 8.25 24.43 -26.84
N VAL A 281 8.02 25.51 -26.08
CA VAL A 281 8.29 26.86 -26.55
C VAL A 281 9.78 27.06 -26.80
N TRP A 282 10.66 26.56 -25.95
CA TRP A 282 12.11 26.67 -26.16
C TRP A 282 12.60 25.78 -27.29
N LYS A 283 12.07 24.58 -27.44
CA LYS A 283 12.45 23.66 -28.53
C LYS A 283 12.11 24.22 -29.92
N ASN A 284 11.05 25.01 -30.00
CA ASN A 284 10.59 25.61 -31.25
C ASN A 284 11.24 26.98 -31.55
N ASP A 285 12.08 27.51 -30.69
CA ASP A 285 12.77 28.79 -30.90
C ASP A 285 14.25 28.53 -31.22
N MET A 286 14.57 28.69 -32.50
CA MET A 286 15.94 28.48 -33.03
C MET A 286 17.01 29.39 -32.40
N ASN A 287 16.62 30.48 -31.72
CA ASN A 287 17.54 31.40 -31.05
C ASN A 287 17.84 31.00 -29.61
N ILE A 288 17.35 29.86 -29.16
CA ILE A 288 17.53 29.40 -27.81
C ILE A 288 18.35 28.10 -27.81
N ASP A 289 19.41 28.10 -27.01
CA ASP A 289 20.08 26.84 -26.64
C ASP A 289 19.17 26.06 -25.70
N TYR A 290 18.42 25.13 -26.27
CA TYR A 290 17.48 24.26 -25.54
C TYR A 290 18.19 23.44 -24.47
N VAL A 291 19.39 22.94 -24.77
CA VAL A 291 20.18 22.12 -23.83
C VAL A 291 20.59 22.94 -22.62
N GLN A 292 21.04 24.19 -22.84
CA GLN A 292 21.38 25.09 -21.74
C GLN A 292 20.14 25.43 -20.89
N LYS A 293 18.97 25.64 -21.53
CA LYS A 293 17.71 25.88 -20.81
C LYS A 293 17.26 24.69 -19.96
N ILE A 294 17.49 23.48 -20.42
CA ILE A 294 17.26 22.27 -19.64
C ILE A 294 18.18 22.25 -18.40
N LYS A 295 19.45 22.58 -18.56
CA LYS A 295 20.39 22.71 -17.43
C LYS A 295 19.95 23.79 -16.43
N ASP A 296 19.49 24.94 -16.93
CA ASP A 296 19.00 26.05 -16.11
C ASP A 296 17.77 25.70 -15.26
N LEU A 297 16.97 24.71 -15.68
CA LEU A 297 15.87 24.19 -14.87
C LEU A 297 16.32 23.43 -13.60
N GLY A 298 17.64 23.30 -13.38
CA GLY A 298 18.20 22.66 -12.23
C GLY A 298 18.01 21.15 -12.24
N THR A 299 17.79 20.56 -13.42
CA THR A 299 17.91 19.13 -13.63
C THR A 299 19.38 18.75 -13.67
N GLU A 300 20.08 19.11 -12.57
CA GLU A 300 21.47 18.72 -12.36
C GLU A 300 21.56 17.21 -12.37
N VAL A 301 22.02 16.69 -13.45
CA VAL A 301 22.65 15.40 -13.42
C VAL A 301 24.11 15.65 -13.13
N ARG A 302 24.45 15.47 -11.91
CA ARG A 302 25.77 15.76 -11.33
C ARG A 302 26.90 14.86 -11.76
N ARG A 303 26.77 13.98 -12.71
CA ARG A 303 27.86 13.08 -13.11
C ARG A 303 28.02 13.03 -14.62
N ASN A 304 29.09 13.63 -15.08
CA ASN A 304 29.59 13.65 -16.45
C ASN A 304 28.75 14.48 -17.43
N ASN A 305 29.27 15.57 -17.91
CA ASN A 305 28.80 16.56 -18.88
C ASN A 305 28.11 16.05 -20.18
N ARG A 306 27.42 14.92 -20.13
CA ARG A 306 26.79 14.25 -21.28
C ARG A 306 25.25 14.35 -21.21
N TYR A 307 24.72 15.56 -21.28
CA TYR A 307 23.27 15.81 -21.30
C TYR A 307 22.69 16.15 -22.65
N ASN A 308 23.52 16.20 -23.65
CA ASN A 308 23.17 16.84 -24.91
C ASN A 308 21.95 16.23 -25.60
N ASP A 309 21.53 15.01 -25.23
CA ASP A 309 20.55 14.26 -26.01
C ASP A 309 19.32 13.75 -25.21
N TYR A 310 19.12 14.24 -23.96
CA TYR A 310 17.97 13.79 -23.18
C TYR A 310 16.75 14.72 -23.30
N ASP A 311 15.66 14.15 -23.77
CA ASP A 311 14.35 14.77 -23.59
C ASP A 311 13.87 14.62 -22.13
N LEU A 312 13.48 15.74 -21.50
CA LEU A 312 12.87 15.70 -20.19
C LEU A 312 11.41 15.25 -20.26
N PRO A 313 10.99 14.53 -19.25
CA PRO A 313 11.71 13.88 -18.15
C PRO A 313 12.35 12.56 -18.56
N LYS A 314 13.46 12.25 -17.89
CA LYS A 314 14.30 11.08 -18.16
C LYS A 314 13.62 9.73 -17.86
N SER A 315 12.71 9.69 -16.92
CA SER A 315 12.10 8.44 -16.45
C SER A 315 10.58 8.47 -16.55
N ARG A 316 10.00 7.31 -16.78
CA ARG A 316 8.55 7.06 -16.79
C ARG A 316 8.20 5.89 -15.91
N LYS A 317 7.07 6.02 -15.23
CA LYS A 317 6.49 4.94 -14.42
C LYS A 317 5.33 4.30 -15.17
N MET A 318 5.33 2.97 -15.17
CA MET A 318 4.30 2.13 -15.74
C MET A 318 3.99 0.97 -14.79
N THR A 319 2.88 0.30 -14.97
CA THR A 319 2.62 -0.95 -14.25
C THR A 319 3.38 -2.11 -14.90
N LEU A 320 3.44 -3.22 -14.19
CA LEU A 320 3.84 -4.50 -14.79
C LEU A 320 2.91 -4.79 -15.99
N GLY A 321 3.49 -4.93 -17.18
CA GLY A 321 2.73 -5.09 -18.42
C GLY A 321 2.53 -3.78 -19.22
N GLY A 322 3.25 -2.71 -18.84
CA GLY A 322 3.36 -1.51 -19.67
C GLY A 322 2.19 -0.53 -19.57
N ILE A 323 1.21 -0.74 -18.69
CA ILE A 323 0.03 0.16 -18.63
C ILE A 323 0.41 1.51 -18.03
N PRO A 324 0.12 2.63 -18.72
CA PRO A 324 0.33 3.97 -18.19
C PRO A 324 -0.53 4.24 -16.95
N LEU A 325 0.07 4.87 -15.94
CA LEU A 325 -0.62 5.20 -14.69
C LEU A 325 -1.31 6.56 -14.75
N GLY A 326 -2.46 6.68 -14.09
CA GLY A 326 -3.11 7.93 -13.74
C GLY A 326 -4.07 8.51 -14.78
N PHE A 327 -4.34 7.84 -15.90
CA PHE A 327 -5.34 8.32 -16.85
C PHE A 327 -6.76 8.00 -16.38
N ILE A 328 -7.61 9.04 -16.40
CA ILE A 328 -9.04 8.95 -16.11
C ILE A 328 -9.84 9.58 -17.25
N LYS A 329 -11.03 9.02 -17.52
CA LYS A 329 -12.04 9.59 -18.39
C LYS A 329 -13.10 10.27 -17.54
N MET A 330 -13.44 11.52 -17.87
CA MET A 330 -14.54 12.24 -17.28
C MET A 330 -15.64 12.46 -18.32
N SER A 331 -16.90 12.39 -17.89
CA SER A 331 -18.08 12.66 -18.72
C SER A 331 -19.00 13.61 -17.97
N LEU A 332 -19.49 14.64 -18.64
CA LEU A 332 -20.57 15.46 -18.10
C LEU A 332 -21.87 14.69 -18.22
N LEU A 333 -22.58 14.56 -17.13
CA LEU A 333 -23.88 13.89 -17.06
C LEU A 333 -24.98 14.94 -17.05
N ASP A 334 -26.09 14.64 -17.74
CA ASP A 334 -27.37 15.32 -17.51
C ASP A 334 -27.99 14.88 -16.17
N SER A 335 -29.10 15.50 -15.76
CA SER A 335 -29.76 15.19 -14.48
C SER A 335 -30.17 13.73 -14.40
N ASP A 336 -30.82 13.23 -15.47
CA ASP A 336 -31.37 11.86 -15.47
C ASP A 336 -30.27 10.80 -15.44
N ALA A 337 -29.16 11.02 -16.17
CA ALA A 337 -27.98 10.17 -16.11
C ALA A 337 -27.30 10.25 -14.76
N SER A 338 -27.23 11.45 -14.16
CA SER A 338 -26.69 11.66 -12.82
C SER A 338 -27.48 10.86 -11.77
N ASP A 339 -28.79 10.92 -11.82
CA ASP A 339 -29.66 10.21 -10.87
C ASP A 339 -29.56 8.68 -11.03
N ARG A 340 -29.55 8.20 -12.27
CA ARG A 340 -29.36 6.76 -12.55
C ARG A 340 -28.00 6.26 -12.02
N TRP A 341 -26.91 6.99 -12.27
CA TRP A 341 -25.59 6.63 -11.81
C TRP A 341 -25.46 6.73 -10.28
N THR A 342 -26.08 7.73 -9.67
CA THR A 342 -26.10 7.87 -8.21
C THR A 342 -26.81 6.68 -7.57
N THR A 343 -27.97 6.30 -8.10
CA THR A 343 -28.72 5.13 -7.62
C THR A 343 -27.91 3.85 -7.78
N TYR A 344 -27.28 3.64 -8.93
CA TYR A 344 -26.43 2.48 -9.18
C TYR A 344 -25.25 2.40 -8.17
N LEU A 345 -24.54 3.51 -7.92
CA LEU A 345 -23.42 3.54 -7.01
C LEU A 345 -23.85 3.30 -5.55
N LEU A 346 -25.01 3.80 -5.16
CA LEU A 346 -25.58 3.53 -3.82
C LEU A 346 -25.91 2.04 -3.66
N ASP A 347 -26.44 1.42 -4.69
CA ASP A 347 -26.77 -0.01 -4.70
C ASP A 347 -25.51 -0.89 -4.64
N GLU A 348 -24.50 -0.56 -5.43
CA GLU A 348 -23.19 -1.25 -5.38
C GLU A 348 -22.51 -1.10 -4.02
N ARG A 349 -22.61 0.07 -3.41
CA ARG A 349 -22.09 0.31 -2.07
C ARG A 349 -22.79 -0.55 -1.02
N ARG A 350 -24.13 -0.63 -1.09
CA ARG A 350 -24.92 -1.49 -0.19
C ARG A 350 -24.51 -2.94 -0.32
N LYS A 351 -24.40 -3.46 -1.55
CA LYS A 351 -23.95 -4.84 -1.82
C LYS A 351 -22.54 -5.10 -1.26
N ALA A 352 -21.63 -4.14 -1.42
CA ALA A 352 -20.28 -4.26 -0.89
C ALA A 352 -20.25 -4.29 0.65
N GLU A 353 -21.09 -3.50 1.30
CA GLU A 353 -21.25 -3.48 2.76
C GLU A 353 -21.87 -4.79 3.26
N GLU A 354 -22.89 -5.33 2.60
CA GLU A 354 -23.50 -6.62 2.90
C GLU A 354 -22.49 -7.78 2.77
N GLN A 355 -21.70 -7.79 1.69
CA GLN A 355 -20.64 -8.78 1.52
C GLN A 355 -19.57 -8.71 2.60
N LYS A 356 -19.19 -7.50 3.00
CA LYS A 356 -18.23 -7.29 4.08
C LYS A 356 -18.75 -7.81 5.42
N GLN A 357 -20.03 -7.55 5.73
CA GLN A 357 -20.67 -8.07 6.95
C GLN A 357 -20.73 -9.60 6.93
N LEU A 358 -21.11 -10.20 5.81
CA LEU A 358 -21.13 -11.66 5.67
C LEU A 358 -19.75 -12.29 5.85
N GLN A 359 -18.70 -11.65 5.30
CA GLN A 359 -17.32 -12.11 5.50
C GLN A 359 -16.89 -11.99 6.96
N GLN A 360 -17.26 -10.91 7.64
CA GLN A 360 -16.99 -10.75 9.07
C GLN A 360 -17.68 -11.83 9.91
N GLN A 361 -18.95 -12.12 9.65
CA GLN A 361 -19.67 -13.18 10.35
C GLN A 361 -18.99 -14.54 10.17
N LYS A 362 -18.65 -14.91 8.93
CA LYS A 362 -17.93 -16.17 8.65
C LYS A 362 -16.57 -16.26 9.35
N SER A 363 -15.87 -15.13 9.46
CA SER A 363 -14.57 -15.12 10.13
C SER A 363 -14.70 -15.30 11.65
N VAL A 364 -15.76 -14.72 12.26
CA VAL A 364 -16.06 -14.92 13.69
C VAL A 364 -16.43 -16.37 13.95
N GLU A 365 -17.30 -16.97 13.15
CA GLU A 365 -17.66 -18.39 13.28
C GLU A 365 -16.43 -19.30 13.16
N LEU A 366 -15.55 -19.02 12.21
CA LEU A 366 -14.31 -19.81 12.05
C LEU A 366 -13.36 -19.64 13.24
N ALA A 367 -13.26 -18.43 13.78
CA ALA A 367 -12.46 -18.16 14.98
C ALA A 367 -13.00 -18.90 16.22
N GLU A 368 -14.31 -18.93 16.41
CA GLU A 368 -14.96 -19.67 17.49
C GLU A 368 -14.74 -21.19 17.36
N GLN A 369 -14.83 -21.73 16.15
CA GLN A 369 -14.53 -23.14 15.89
C GLN A 369 -13.07 -23.48 16.21
N HIS A 370 -12.13 -22.63 15.80
CA HIS A 370 -10.71 -22.80 16.12
C HIS A 370 -10.44 -22.71 17.63
N ALA A 371 -11.09 -21.78 18.33
CA ALA A 371 -10.93 -21.64 19.77
C ALA A 371 -11.42 -22.88 20.52
N LYS A 372 -12.58 -23.43 20.14
CA LYS A 372 -13.11 -24.68 20.71
C LYS A 372 -12.18 -25.88 20.46
N ALA A 373 -11.70 -26.03 19.23
CA ALA A 373 -10.76 -27.10 18.88
C ALA A 373 -9.44 -27.01 19.68
N LEU A 374 -8.96 -25.79 19.93
CA LEU A 374 -7.74 -25.58 20.75
C LEU A 374 -7.98 -25.89 22.23
N GLU A 375 -9.15 -25.58 22.77
CA GLU A 375 -9.53 -25.94 24.13
C GLU A 375 -9.64 -27.46 24.31
N GLU A 376 -10.29 -28.12 23.35
CA GLU A 376 -10.38 -29.58 23.33
C GLU A 376 -8.99 -30.26 23.27
N GLN A 377 -8.12 -29.73 22.44
CA GLN A 377 -6.75 -30.23 22.35
C GLN A 377 -5.97 -30.05 23.65
N LYS A 378 -6.08 -28.88 24.28
CA LYS A 378 -5.42 -28.64 25.59
C LYS A 378 -5.94 -29.52 26.69
N GLU A 379 -7.25 -29.79 26.71
CA GLU A 379 -7.84 -30.69 27.70
C GLU A 379 -7.39 -32.13 27.45
N LEU A 380 -7.32 -32.56 26.19
CA LEU A 380 -6.79 -33.88 25.84
C LEU A 380 -5.31 -34.03 26.25
N GLU A 381 -4.48 -33.04 25.99
CA GLU A 381 -3.07 -33.00 26.40
C GLU A 381 -2.95 -33.03 27.93
N ARG A 382 -3.84 -32.31 28.65
CA ARG A 382 -3.88 -32.33 30.11
C ARG A 382 -4.23 -33.74 30.66
N LEU A 383 -5.25 -34.37 30.09
CA LEU A 383 -5.65 -35.73 30.47
C LEU A 383 -4.56 -36.76 30.17
N GLN A 384 -3.91 -36.64 29.01
CA GLN A 384 -2.76 -37.51 28.67
C GLN A 384 -1.58 -37.33 29.64
N ALA A 385 -1.28 -36.05 29.98
CA ALA A 385 -0.22 -35.73 30.94
C ALA A 385 -0.56 -36.25 32.36
N GLU A 386 -1.83 -36.18 32.77
CA GLU A 386 -2.29 -36.72 34.06
C GLU A 386 -2.22 -38.24 34.07
N GLU A 387 -2.60 -38.92 33.01
CA GLU A 387 -2.50 -40.38 32.87
C GLU A 387 -1.05 -40.84 32.83
N ALA A 388 -0.17 -40.10 32.15
CA ALA A 388 1.27 -40.38 32.13
C ALA A 388 1.92 -40.28 33.52
N ARG A 389 1.36 -39.48 34.45
CA ARG A 389 1.84 -39.34 35.84
C ARG A 389 1.42 -40.46 36.76
N LYS A 390 0.39 -41.26 36.39
CA LYS A 390 -0.01 -42.41 37.21
C LYS A 390 1.11 -43.43 37.29
N PRO A 391 1.32 -44.04 38.46
CA PRO A 391 2.36 -45.05 38.59
C PRO A 391 1.98 -46.31 37.80
N LYS A 392 2.93 -46.82 37.04
CA LYS A 392 2.76 -48.06 36.26
C LYS A 392 3.37 -49.26 37.04
N MET A 393 2.60 -50.33 37.12
CA MET A 393 3.11 -51.58 37.72
C MET A 393 4.14 -52.21 36.77
N TYR A 394 5.31 -52.50 37.26
CA TYR A 394 6.34 -53.22 36.52
C TYR A 394 6.14 -54.74 36.66
N GLU A 395 5.91 -55.42 35.55
CA GLU A 395 5.60 -56.86 35.52
C GLU A 395 6.76 -57.76 35.04
N GLY A 396 7.86 -57.09 34.62
CA GLY A 396 9.03 -57.79 34.07
C GLY A 396 10.01 -58.33 35.09
N ASN A 397 11.02 -59.05 34.60
CA ASN A 397 12.11 -59.56 35.48
C ASN A 397 13.01 -58.41 35.92
N LEU A 398 13.21 -58.31 37.27
CA LEU A 398 14.03 -57.26 37.88
C LEU A 398 15.53 -57.50 37.57
N LYS A 399 16.16 -56.64 36.82
CA LYS A 399 17.60 -56.71 36.51
C LYS A 399 18.36 -55.60 37.24
N LYS A 400 19.43 -56.00 37.96
CA LYS A 400 20.33 -55.07 38.64
C LYS A 400 20.90 -54.04 37.70
N ASN A 401 20.85 -52.73 38.09
CA ASN A 401 21.35 -51.57 37.35
C ASN A 401 20.73 -51.36 35.96
N ALA A 402 19.61 -52.05 35.63
CA ALA A 402 18.97 -51.94 34.31
C ALA A 402 17.44 -51.72 34.39
N THR A 403 16.80 -52.07 35.51
CA THR A 403 15.34 -51.92 35.65
C THR A 403 15.01 -50.63 36.36
N ILE A 404 14.17 -49.81 35.72
CA ILE A 404 13.57 -48.60 36.29
C ILE A 404 12.11 -48.92 36.61
N ILE A 405 11.66 -48.61 37.82
CA ILE A 405 10.30 -48.81 38.28
C ILE A 405 9.73 -47.53 38.85
N ASP A 406 8.41 -47.38 38.77
CA ASP A 406 7.72 -46.29 39.43
C ASP A 406 7.61 -46.54 40.93
N ALA A 407 7.65 -45.48 41.72
CA ALA A 407 7.46 -45.52 43.15
C ALA A 407 6.70 -44.26 43.61
N GLU A 408 5.89 -44.42 44.66
CA GLU A 408 5.15 -43.33 45.30
C GLU A 408 5.82 -42.92 46.59
N VAL A 409 5.94 -41.64 46.83
CA VAL A 409 6.44 -41.09 48.11
C VAL A 409 5.34 -41.21 49.19
N ILE A 410 5.52 -42.08 50.17
CA ILE A 410 4.53 -42.31 51.22
C ILE A 410 4.78 -41.44 52.44
N SER A 411 6.03 -41.20 52.81
CA SER A 411 6.37 -40.32 53.93
C SER A 411 7.74 -39.68 53.74
N VAL A 412 7.91 -38.49 54.32
CA VAL A 412 9.17 -37.77 54.37
C VAL A 412 9.47 -37.38 55.81
N THR A 413 10.63 -37.75 56.31
CA THR A 413 11.09 -37.44 57.67
C THR A 413 12.52 -36.88 57.58
N GLY A 414 12.65 -35.57 57.67
CA GLY A 414 13.92 -34.89 57.34
C GLY A 414 14.33 -35.20 55.90
N ASN A 415 15.55 -35.68 55.69
CA ASN A 415 16.04 -36.05 54.35
C ASN A 415 15.73 -37.55 54.01
N LYS A 416 15.06 -38.29 54.86
CA LYS A 416 14.66 -39.71 54.60
C LYS A 416 13.28 -39.75 53.98
N VAL A 417 13.18 -40.39 52.82
CA VAL A 417 11.96 -40.51 52.04
C VAL A 417 11.59 -41.98 51.91
N LYS A 418 10.41 -42.33 52.35
CA LYS A 418 9.88 -43.73 52.28
C LYS A 418 9.05 -43.80 50.95
N LEU A 419 9.41 -44.78 50.15
CA LEU A 419 8.80 -45.03 48.84
C LEU A 419 8.05 -46.36 48.82
N LYS A 420 6.87 -46.38 48.21
CA LYS A 420 6.13 -47.62 47.87
C LYS A 420 6.45 -47.93 46.41
N LEU A 421 7.00 -49.12 46.18
CA LEU A 421 7.43 -49.52 44.81
C LEU A 421 6.26 -50.17 44.05
N PHE A 422 6.13 -49.89 42.80
CA PHE A 422 5.14 -50.45 41.87
C PHE A 422 5.82 -51.52 40.99
N ALA A 423 6.04 -52.73 41.59
CA ALA A 423 6.51 -53.86 40.81
C ALA A 423 5.77 -55.13 41.27
N SER A 424 5.38 -55.95 40.28
CA SER A 424 4.74 -57.24 40.56
C SER A 424 5.67 -58.14 41.43
N ASN A 425 5.11 -58.96 42.29
CA ASN A 425 5.83 -59.82 43.28
C ASN A 425 6.55 -59.05 44.38
N GLN A 426 6.21 -57.81 44.66
CA GLN A 426 6.79 -57.00 45.73
C GLN A 426 5.69 -56.55 46.72
N GLU A 427 4.91 -57.45 47.26
CA GLU A 427 3.92 -57.15 48.31
C GLU A 427 4.60 -56.45 49.51
N ASN A 428 4.06 -55.27 49.90
CA ASN A 428 4.57 -54.39 50.95
C ASN A 428 6.04 -53.91 50.78
N ASN A 429 6.53 -53.74 49.58
CA ASN A 429 7.92 -53.33 49.35
C ASN A 429 8.09 -51.84 49.52
N PHE A 430 8.40 -51.36 50.70
CA PHE A 430 8.78 -50.00 51.00
C PHE A 430 10.31 -49.87 51.03
N LYS A 431 10.85 -48.85 50.43
CA LYS A 431 12.28 -48.55 50.52
C LYS A 431 12.50 -47.13 50.96
N GLU A 432 13.57 -46.85 51.63
CA GLU A 432 13.99 -45.53 52.06
C GLU A 432 15.14 -45.07 51.20
N ILE A 433 15.07 -43.82 50.82
CA ILE A 433 16.16 -43.09 50.12
C ILE A 433 16.41 -41.79 50.86
N THR A 434 17.57 -41.20 50.63
CA THR A 434 17.86 -39.85 51.09
C THR A 434 17.66 -38.86 49.93
N HIS A 435 16.67 -37.93 50.09
CA HIS A 435 16.42 -36.92 49.07
C HIS A 435 15.75 -35.67 49.69
N ALA A 436 16.27 -34.50 49.40
CA ALA A 436 15.88 -33.27 50.12
C ALA A 436 14.60 -32.60 49.61
N THR A 437 14.14 -32.90 48.37
CA THR A 437 13.08 -32.12 47.69
C THR A 437 11.79 -32.90 47.38
N LEU A 438 11.73 -34.20 47.67
CA LEU A 438 10.54 -35.01 47.38
C LEU A 438 9.43 -34.72 48.41
N LYS A 439 8.17 -34.74 47.97
CA LYS A 439 6.97 -34.53 48.79
C LYS A 439 6.07 -35.77 48.74
N VAL A 440 5.32 -35.99 49.80
CA VAL A 440 4.32 -37.07 49.88
C VAL A 440 3.34 -36.99 48.71
N GLY A 441 3.01 -38.13 48.11
CA GLY A 441 2.14 -38.26 46.95
C GLY A 441 2.85 -38.09 45.57
N MET A 442 4.11 -37.69 45.54
CA MET A 442 4.87 -37.64 44.28
C MET A 442 5.14 -39.06 43.77
N ILE A 443 4.98 -39.23 42.47
CA ILE A 443 5.42 -40.41 41.74
C ILE A 443 6.82 -40.16 41.21
N VAL A 444 7.73 -41.09 41.50
CA VAL A 444 9.14 -40.99 41.11
C VAL A 444 9.56 -42.28 40.41
N GLN A 445 10.60 -42.16 39.60
CA GLN A 445 11.25 -43.30 38.98
C GLN A 445 12.53 -43.66 39.75
N VAL A 446 12.67 -44.92 40.07
CA VAL A 446 13.84 -45.44 40.79
C VAL A 446 14.48 -46.57 40.02
N LEU A 447 15.81 -46.59 40.03
CA LEU A 447 16.60 -47.66 39.44
C LEU A 447 16.84 -48.76 40.47
N VAL A 448 16.56 -49.97 40.09
CA VAL A 448 16.84 -51.15 40.93
C VAL A 448 18.35 -51.38 40.95
N LYS A 449 18.98 -51.20 42.13
CA LYS A 449 20.42 -51.42 42.34
C LYS A 449 20.77 -52.81 42.77
N MET A 450 19.94 -53.43 43.56
CA MET A 450 20.20 -54.80 44.09
C MET A 450 18.90 -55.58 44.25
N VAL A 451 18.91 -56.80 43.82
CA VAL A 451 17.84 -57.76 43.95
C VAL A 451 18.40 -59.00 44.78
N ALA A 452 17.68 -59.40 45.76
CA ALA A 452 18.02 -60.61 46.53
C ALA A 452 17.75 -61.89 45.72
N GLY A 453 18.28 -63.02 46.12
CA GLY A 453 18.09 -64.32 45.45
C GLY A 453 16.62 -64.79 45.38
N ASN A 454 15.76 -64.28 46.27
CA ASN A 454 14.32 -64.50 46.24
C ASN A 454 13.53 -63.52 45.44
N GLY A 455 14.18 -62.71 44.58
CA GLY A 455 13.55 -61.73 43.70
C GLY A 455 13.14 -60.42 44.38
N LYS A 456 13.38 -60.19 45.67
CA LYS A 456 13.05 -58.94 46.38
C LYS A 456 14.06 -57.86 46.09
N ILE A 457 13.55 -56.59 45.81
CA ILE A 457 14.37 -55.41 45.68
C ILE A 457 15.02 -55.06 47.00
N VAL A 458 16.34 -54.99 47.05
CA VAL A 458 17.11 -54.72 48.30
C VAL A 458 17.51 -53.23 48.29
N ALA A 459 18.00 -52.70 47.17
CA ALA A 459 18.45 -51.36 47.11
C ALA A 459 17.96 -50.67 45.80
N ILE A 460 17.64 -49.38 45.88
CA ILE A 460 17.18 -48.52 44.79
C ILE A 460 17.97 -47.18 44.74
N GLU A 461 17.96 -46.57 43.66
CA GLU A 461 18.54 -45.24 43.46
C GLU A 461 17.49 -44.33 42.77
N PHE A 462 17.33 -43.10 43.24
CA PHE A 462 16.46 -42.11 42.63
C PHE A 462 16.95 -41.75 41.23
N ARG A 463 16.04 -41.58 40.29
CA ARG A 463 16.34 -41.14 38.92
C ARG A 463 15.69 -39.81 38.60
N ASN A 464 14.38 -39.73 38.60
CA ASN A 464 13.63 -38.52 38.27
C ASN A 464 12.22 -38.54 38.89
N ILE A 465 11.57 -37.41 38.90
CA ILE A 465 10.15 -37.26 39.21
C ILE A 465 9.37 -37.56 37.94
N LYS A 466 8.26 -38.30 38.05
CA LYS A 466 7.44 -38.64 36.89
C LYS A 466 6.40 -37.57 36.56
#